data_d368310196319fcfbdceff65e1666d1f
#
_entry.id   d368310196319fcfbdceff65e1666d1f
#
_cell.length_a   1.000
_cell.length_b   1.000
_cell.length_c   1.000
_cell.angle_alpha   90.00
_cell.angle_beta   90.00
_cell.angle_gamma   90.00
#
_symmetry.space_group_name_H-M   'P 1'
#
loop_
_entity.id
_entity.type
_entity.pdbx_description
1 polymer ?
#
loop_
_entity_poly.entity_id
_entity_poly.type
_entity_poly.pdbx_seq_one_letter_code
_entity_poly.pdbx_strand_id
1 'polypeptide(L)'
;VRLAPYLVSAAAVAVVGFAAHALTRFVPLPHVSILFLAAVITSAALWGFGPSVFAALLSVGAASFFFYSPIFSFRVVDPQHLADLAVFVIVAAFTSRLAASVRARALDAQRRQETVSRLLAFNERVAASADERELNASILQHLAPALGNPIHLLLPASGRLAPAASLGDGGRGPSEQVCQAAERVMAGDEAQLAGWRLEPLATARVRAGIVAVQGAAFPSDPEYARALLAQAALALERARLRREIADARIKAQGEALREALINSVSHDLQTPLAAILGSATALETFGEHGAPRARRELVAAIRDEAERLASYIDNVLDLTRIRAGQVAPRLELVELPDIVNAALRRKQKALDKCMVEVALPPDLPMLRLDLFLMEHALANVLDNAAKYARAGTKIRIAARMGNDEVVLDVTDDGA
;
A
#
# COMPACT_ATOMS: atom_id res chain seq x y z
N VAL A 1 -12.33 -32.90 -35.90
CA VAL A 1 -12.42 -34.06 -34.99
C VAL A 1 -11.01 -34.63 -34.87
N ARG A 2 -10.43 -34.66 -33.67
CA ARG A 2 -9.12 -35.28 -33.43
C ARG A 2 -9.33 -36.79 -33.44
N LEU A 3 -8.86 -37.48 -34.49
CA LEU A 3 -9.00 -38.94 -34.67
C LEU A 3 -8.18 -39.75 -33.64
N ALA A 4 -7.11 -39.16 -33.08
CA ALA A 4 -6.22 -39.84 -32.13
C ALA A 4 -6.92 -40.49 -30.92
N PRO A 5 -7.90 -39.90 -30.22
CA PRO A 5 -8.62 -40.53 -29.12
C PRO A 5 -9.37 -41.80 -29.53
N TYR A 6 -9.95 -41.81 -30.70
CA TYR A 6 -10.70 -42.97 -31.23
C TYR A 6 -9.78 -44.14 -31.60
N LEU A 7 -8.61 -43.84 -32.21
CA LEU A 7 -7.60 -44.83 -32.54
C LEU A 7 -7.02 -45.51 -31.31
N VAL A 8 -6.73 -44.72 -30.26
CA VAL A 8 -6.21 -45.26 -29.01
C VAL A 8 -7.28 -46.08 -28.27
N SER A 9 -8.56 -45.65 -28.35
CA SER A 9 -9.66 -46.42 -27.77
C SER A 9 -9.83 -47.79 -28.52
N ALA A 10 -9.69 -47.81 -29.86
CA ALA A 10 -9.71 -49.03 -30.63
C ALA A 10 -8.53 -49.96 -30.28
N ALA A 11 -7.32 -49.39 -30.11
CA ALA A 11 -6.15 -50.14 -29.66
C ALA A 11 -6.36 -50.76 -28.27
N ALA A 12 -6.96 -49.99 -27.34
CA ALA A 12 -7.27 -50.48 -25.98
C ALA A 12 -8.26 -51.68 -26.04
N VAL A 13 -9.29 -51.59 -26.85
CA VAL A 13 -10.23 -52.71 -27.08
C VAL A 13 -9.51 -53.93 -27.68
N ALA A 14 -8.63 -53.74 -28.67
CA ALA A 14 -7.85 -54.84 -29.27
C ALA A 14 -6.91 -55.51 -28.26
N VAL A 15 -6.23 -54.75 -27.40
CA VAL A 15 -5.36 -55.25 -26.31
C VAL A 15 -6.16 -56.08 -25.31
N VAL A 16 -7.33 -55.57 -24.89
CA VAL A 16 -8.22 -56.29 -23.96
C VAL A 16 -8.77 -57.57 -24.65
N GLY A 17 -9.14 -57.49 -25.92
CA GLY A 17 -9.61 -58.65 -26.71
C GLY A 17 -8.54 -59.75 -26.83
N PHE A 18 -7.29 -59.35 -27.14
CA PHE A 18 -6.15 -60.27 -27.16
C PHE A 18 -5.88 -60.91 -25.82
N ALA A 19 -5.86 -60.11 -24.71
CA ALA A 19 -5.69 -60.61 -23.38
C ALA A 19 -6.83 -61.57 -22.96
N ALA A 20 -8.08 -61.24 -23.31
CA ALA A 20 -9.23 -62.09 -23.07
C ALA A 20 -9.11 -63.41 -23.83
N HIS A 21 -8.69 -63.37 -25.10
CA HIS A 21 -8.46 -64.58 -25.89
C HIS A 21 -7.36 -65.46 -25.35
N ALA A 22 -6.26 -64.88 -24.89
CA ALA A 22 -5.19 -65.64 -24.21
C ALA A 22 -5.68 -66.28 -22.91
N LEU A 23 -6.47 -65.55 -22.11
CA LEU A 23 -6.99 -66.05 -20.82
C LEU A 23 -8.02 -67.15 -20.98
N THR A 24 -8.87 -67.12 -22.01
CA THR A 24 -9.87 -68.17 -22.30
C THR A 24 -9.25 -69.49 -22.65
N ARG A 25 -7.96 -69.56 -23.01
CA ARG A 25 -7.22 -70.83 -23.22
C ARG A 25 -6.89 -71.56 -21.91
N PHE A 26 -6.85 -70.83 -20.80
CA PHE A 26 -6.46 -71.37 -19.49
C PHE A 26 -7.66 -71.54 -18.54
N VAL A 27 -8.65 -70.64 -18.66
CA VAL A 27 -9.81 -70.62 -17.78
C VAL A 27 -11.07 -70.32 -18.61
N PRO A 28 -12.13 -71.19 -18.49
CA PRO A 28 -13.41 -70.91 -19.13
C PRO A 28 -14.05 -69.69 -18.49
N LEU A 29 -14.15 -68.54 -19.25
CA LEU A 29 -14.74 -67.30 -18.80
C LEU A 29 -16.17 -67.19 -19.34
N PRO A 30 -17.20 -67.34 -18.51
CA PRO A 30 -18.60 -67.27 -18.98
C PRO A 30 -19.03 -65.89 -19.39
N HIS A 31 -18.39 -64.84 -18.84
CA HIS A 31 -18.76 -63.41 -19.06
C HIS A 31 -17.57 -62.59 -19.58
N VAL A 32 -17.09 -62.86 -20.78
CA VAL A 32 -15.94 -62.17 -21.38
C VAL A 32 -16.20 -60.70 -21.61
N SER A 33 -17.46 -60.29 -21.80
CA SER A 33 -17.87 -58.88 -21.99
C SER A 33 -17.45 -57.94 -20.84
N ILE A 34 -17.35 -58.47 -19.59
CA ILE A 34 -16.92 -57.68 -18.42
C ILE A 34 -15.48 -57.17 -18.57
N LEU A 35 -14.58 -57.95 -19.20
CA LEU A 35 -13.19 -57.54 -19.39
C LEU A 35 -13.08 -56.29 -20.29
N PHE A 36 -13.96 -56.18 -21.29
CA PHE A 36 -13.99 -55.04 -22.16
C PHE A 36 -14.42 -53.74 -21.45
N LEU A 37 -15.05 -53.84 -20.29
CA LEU A 37 -15.41 -52.67 -19.49
C LEU A 37 -14.18 -51.87 -19.09
N ALA A 38 -13.03 -52.52 -18.90
CA ALA A 38 -11.76 -51.82 -18.62
C ALA A 38 -11.34 -50.86 -19.73
N ALA A 39 -11.47 -51.26 -21.00
CA ALA A 39 -11.19 -50.41 -22.15
C ALA A 39 -12.18 -49.24 -22.26
N VAL A 40 -13.47 -49.49 -21.95
CA VAL A 40 -14.50 -48.44 -21.94
C VAL A 40 -14.25 -47.40 -20.84
N ILE A 41 -13.97 -47.86 -19.63
CA ILE A 41 -13.68 -46.97 -18.46
C ILE A 41 -12.42 -46.15 -18.72
N THR A 42 -11.36 -46.77 -19.23
CA THR A 42 -10.11 -46.08 -19.56
C THR A 42 -10.33 -45.01 -20.62
N SER A 43 -11.07 -45.34 -21.69
CA SER A 43 -11.43 -44.38 -22.73
C SER A 43 -12.28 -43.23 -22.18
N ALA A 44 -13.24 -43.51 -21.30
CA ALA A 44 -14.06 -42.50 -20.65
C ALA A 44 -13.24 -41.56 -19.74
N ALA A 45 -12.32 -42.11 -18.95
CA ALA A 45 -11.47 -41.36 -18.07
C ALA A 45 -10.46 -40.46 -18.81
N LEU A 46 -9.88 -40.94 -19.91
CA LEU A 46 -8.84 -40.19 -20.62
C LEU A 46 -9.41 -39.21 -21.68
N TRP A 47 -10.45 -39.56 -22.41
CA TRP A 47 -10.95 -38.78 -23.54
C TRP A 47 -12.43 -38.38 -23.46
N GLY A 48 -13.17 -38.86 -22.46
CA GLY A 48 -14.55 -38.49 -22.20
C GLY A 48 -15.56 -39.35 -22.94
N PHE A 49 -16.82 -38.83 -23.11
CA PHE A 49 -17.98 -39.60 -23.52
C PHE A 49 -17.89 -40.16 -24.95
N GLY A 50 -17.49 -39.35 -25.95
CA GLY A 50 -17.49 -39.79 -27.38
C GLY A 50 -16.61 -41.02 -27.64
N PRO A 51 -15.29 -41.00 -27.32
CA PRO A 51 -14.39 -42.16 -27.48
C PRO A 51 -14.80 -43.35 -26.64
N SER A 52 -15.42 -43.19 -25.46
CA SER A 52 -15.88 -44.30 -24.62
C SER A 52 -17.10 -45.01 -25.22
N VAL A 53 -18.04 -44.29 -25.81
CA VAL A 53 -19.17 -44.88 -26.54
C VAL A 53 -18.66 -45.66 -27.74
N PHE A 54 -17.70 -45.10 -28.46
CA PHE A 54 -17.05 -45.82 -29.57
C PHE A 54 -16.36 -47.10 -29.11
N ALA A 55 -15.61 -47.05 -28.00
CA ALA A 55 -14.99 -48.24 -27.38
C ALA A 55 -16.02 -49.26 -26.95
N ALA A 56 -17.17 -48.86 -26.41
CA ALA A 56 -18.24 -49.75 -25.99
C ALA A 56 -18.87 -50.48 -27.19
N LEU A 57 -19.16 -49.74 -28.27
CA LEU A 57 -19.70 -50.36 -29.51
C LEU A 57 -18.70 -51.34 -30.13
N LEU A 58 -17.43 -50.97 -30.19
CA LEU A 58 -16.36 -51.82 -30.69
C LEU A 58 -16.20 -53.10 -29.82
N SER A 59 -16.31 -52.94 -28.49
CA SER A 59 -16.24 -54.05 -27.54
C SER A 59 -17.39 -55.04 -27.71
N VAL A 60 -18.62 -54.55 -27.95
CA VAL A 60 -19.78 -55.39 -28.27
C VAL A 60 -19.53 -56.19 -29.55
N GLY A 61 -19.04 -55.50 -30.58
CA GLY A 61 -18.68 -56.17 -31.84
C GLY A 61 -17.59 -57.22 -31.67
N ALA A 62 -16.52 -56.90 -30.92
CA ALA A 62 -15.42 -57.81 -30.64
C ALA A 62 -15.86 -59.05 -29.80
N ALA A 63 -16.67 -58.84 -28.78
CA ALA A 63 -17.18 -59.89 -27.92
C ALA A 63 -18.10 -60.83 -28.73
N SER A 64 -19.02 -60.26 -29.52
CA SER A 64 -19.93 -61.02 -30.35
C SER A 64 -19.19 -61.85 -31.42
N PHE A 65 -18.16 -61.29 -32.07
CA PHE A 65 -17.48 -61.92 -33.19
C PHE A 65 -16.45 -62.97 -32.74
N PHE A 66 -15.69 -62.72 -31.70
CA PHE A 66 -14.58 -63.62 -31.31
C PHE A 66 -14.90 -64.58 -30.20
N PHE A 67 -15.92 -64.33 -29.39
CA PHE A 67 -16.12 -65.12 -28.16
C PHE A 67 -17.48 -65.81 -28.05
N TYR A 68 -18.50 -65.33 -28.74
CA TYR A 68 -19.83 -65.93 -28.66
C TYR A 68 -20.12 -66.86 -29.83
N SER A 69 -20.80 -68.02 -29.57
CA SER A 69 -21.15 -69.00 -30.59
C SER A 69 -22.35 -68.55 -31.43
N PRO A 70 -22.32 -68.74 -32.80
CA PRO A 70 -21.22 -69.28 -33.60
C PRO A 70 -20.06 -68.31 -33.79
N ILE A 71 -18.80 -68.74 -33.48
CA ILE A 71 -17.60 -67.93 -33.58
C ILE A 71 -17.39 -67.40 -35.00
N PHE A 72 -16.86 -66.16 -35.18
CA PHE A 72 -16.70 -65.45 -36.45
C PHE A 72 -18.01 -65.04 -37.13
N SER A 73 -19.07 -64.89 -36.30
CA SER A 73 -20.39 -64.44 -36.77
C SER A 73 -20.91 -63.36 -35.81
N PHE A 74 -21.62 -62.38 -36.38
CA PHE A 74 -22.31 -61.39 -35.53
C PHE A 74 -23.69 -61.91 -35.06
N ARG A 75 -24.04 -63.13 -35.32
CA ARG A 75 -25.31 -63.76 -35.00
C ARG A 75 -25.18 -64.38 -33.59
N VAL A 76 -25.74 -63.78 -32.59
CA VAL A 76 -25.80 -64.35 -31.23
C VAL A 76 -27.12 -65.11 -31.11
N VAL A 77 -27.05 -66.45 -30.99
CA VAL A 77 -28.23 -67.32 -30.94
C VAL A 77 -28.66 -67.61 -29.51
N ASP A 78 -27.71 -67.60 -28.56
CA ASP A 78 -28.01 -67.92 -27.17
C ASP A 78 -28.62 -66.71 -26.45
N PRO A 79 -29.82 -66.85 -25.85
CA PRO A 79 -30.42 -65.74 -25.05
C PRO A 79 -29.59 -65.27 -23.88
N GLN A 80 -28.76 -66.12 -23.31
CA GLN A 80 -27.85 -65.72 -22.17
C GLN A 80 -26.80 -64.72 -22.65
N HIS A 81 -26.20 -64.96 -23.83
CA HIS A 81 -25.20 -64.07 -24.38
C HIS A 81 -25.82 -62.73 -24.83
N LEU A 82 -27.08 -62.71 -25.24
CA LEU A 82 -27.82 -61.48 -25.55
C LEU A 82 -28.07 -60.66 -24.29
N ALA A 83 -28.43 -61.36 -23.18
CA ALA A 83 -28.61 -60.67 -21.89
C ALA A 83 -27.30 -60.10 -21.36
N ASP A 84 -26.16 -60.82 -21.49
CA ASP A 84 -24.83 -60.32 -21.12
C ASP A 84 -24.43 -59.06 -21.88
N LEU A 85 -24.65 -59.06 -23.19
CA LEU A 85 -24.38 -57.87 -24.05
C LEU A 85 -25.26 -56.67 -23.68
N ALA A 86 -26.55 -56.93 -23.38
CA ALA A 86 -27.47 -55.87 -22.96
C ALA A 86 -27.04 -55.25 -21.62
N VAL A 87 -26.71 -56.07 -20.64
CA VAL A 87 -26.19 -55.62 -19.34
C VAL A 87 -24.88 -54.86 -19.53
N PHE A 88 -23.96 -55.39 -20.38
CA PHE A 88 -22.70 -54.69 -20.66
C PHE A 88 -22.94 -53.29 -21.25
N VAL A 89 -23.84 -53.13 -22.24
CA VAL A 89 -24.15 -51.83 -22.84
C VAL A 89 -24.70 -50.85 -21.81
N ILE A 90 -25.62 -51.31 -20.95
CA ILE A 90 -26.20 -50.50 -19.90
C ILE A 90 -25.10 -50.01 -18.91
N VAL A 91 -24.26 -50.96 -18.43
CA VAL A 91 -23.17 -50.67 -17.50
C VAL A 91 -22.13 -49.74 -18.15
N ALA A 92 -21.78 -50.03 -19.44
CA ALA A 92 -20.83 -49.19 -20.19
C ALA A 92 -21.36 -47.77 -20.41
N ALA A 93 -22.64 -47.60 -20.71
CA ALA A 93 -23.25 -46.28 -20.86
C ALA A 93 -23.28 -45.51 -19.54
N PHE A 94 -23.64 -46.18 -18.45
CA PHE A 94 -23.66 -45.56 -17.10
C PHE A 94 -22.26 -45.16 -16.66
N THR A 95 -21.29 -46.05 -16.75
CA THR A 95 -19.88 -45.76 -16.35
C THR A 95 -19.25 -44.70 -17.24
N SER A 96 -19.53 -44.70 -18.56
CA SER A 96 -19.07 -43.63 -19.46
C SER A 96 -19.60 -42.27 -19.09
N ARG A 97 -20.90 -42.15 -18.76
CA ARG A 97 -21.52 -40.93 -18.29
C ARG A 97 -20.93 -40.46 -16.96
N LEU A 98 -20.77 -41.37 -15.99
CA LEU A 98 -20.21 -41.06 -14.68
C LEU A 98 -18.78 -40.59 -14.81
N ALA A 99 -17.91 -41.29 -15.53
CA ALA A 99 -16.52 -40.91 -15.74
C ALA A 99 -16.40 -39.53 -16.45
N ALA A 100 -17.21 -39.30 -17.47
CA ALA A 100 -17.26 -38.01 -18.17
C ALA A 100 -17.71 -36.87 -17.26
N SER A 101 -18.70 -37.10 -16.40
CA SER A 101 -19.17 -36.08 -15.43
C SER A 101 -18.14 -35.75 -14.36
N VAL A 102 -17.46 -36.77 -13.81
CA VAL A 102 -16.38 -36.60 -12.83
C VAL A 102 -15.24 -35.80 -13.44
N ARG A 103 -14.83 -36.15 -14.67
CA ARG A 103 -13.78 -35.40 -15.38
C ARG A 103 -14.16 -33.94 -15.62
N ALA A 104 -15.38 -33.67 -16.08
CA ALA A 104 -15.86 -32.31 -16.31
C ALA A 104 -15.79 -31.48 -15.02
N ARG A 105 -16.28 -32.04 -13.89
CA ARG A 105 -16.22 -31.40 -12.57
C ARG A 105 -14.78 -31.14 -12.12
N ALA A 106 -13.87 -32.09 -12.34
CA ALA A 106 -12.45 -31.94 -11.97
C ALA A 106 -11.80 -30.80 -12.77
N LEU A 107 -12.06 -30.71 -14.08
CA LEU A 107 -11.54 -29.59 -14.91
C LEU A 107 -12.13 -28.24 -14.51
N ASP A 108 -13.41 -28.18 -14.18
CA ASP A 108 -14.04 -26.94 -13.69
C ASP A 108 -13.49 -26.53 -12.32
N ALA A 109 -13.28 -27.48 -11.42
CA ALA A 109 -12.65 -27.20 -10.12
C ALA A 109 -11.22 -26.67 -10.29
N GLN A 110 -10.43 -27.26 -11.18
CA GLN A 110 -9.08 -26.82 -11.48
C GLN A 110 -9.07 -25.38 -12.04
N ARG A 111 -9.94 -25.08 -13.00
CA ARG A 111 -10.07 -23.72 -13.56
C ARG A 111 -10.43 -22.68 -12.49
N ARG A 112 -11.40 -23.03 -11.62
CA ARG A 112 -11.76 -22.13 -10.50
C ARG A 112 -10.60 -21.91 -9.54
N GLN A 113 -9.85 -22.96 -9.22
CA GLN A 113 -8.67 -22.86 -8.36
C GLN A 113 -7.59 -21.96 -8.98
N GLU A 114 -7.30 -22.10 -10.28
CA GLU A 114 -6.37 -21.23 -11.00
C GLU A 114 -6.81 -19.78 -10.98
N THR A 115 -8.11 -19.50 -11.19
CA THR A 115 -8.67 -18.14 -11.13
C THR A 115 -8.50 -17.53 -9.73
N VAL A 116 -8.83 -18.28 -8.68
CA VAL A 116 -8.66 -17.81 -7.29
C VAL A 116 -7.19 -17.55 -6.99
N SER A 117 -6.28 -18.44 -7.37
CA SER A 117 -4.84 -18.25 -7.13
C SER A 117 -4.30 -17.00 -7.84
N ARG A 118 -4.73 -16.73 -9.07
CA ARG A 118 -4.35 -15.51 -9.81
C ARG A 118 -4.88 -14.23 -9.13
N LEU A 119 -6.12 -14.26 -8.62
CA LEU A 119 -6.70 -13.13 -7.89
C LEU A 119 -5.99 -12.89 -6.54
N LEU A 120 -5.60 -13.94 -5.83
CA LEU A 120 -4.82 -13.83 -4.60
C LEU A 120 -3.45 -13.21 -4.86
N ALA A 121 -2.73 -13.69 -5.88
CA ALA A 121 -1.43 -13.13 -6.28
C ALA A 121 -1.52 -11.64 -6.67
N PHE A 122 -2.60 -11.24 -7.35
CA PHE A 122 -2.89 -9.84 -7.63
C PHE A 122 -3.06 -9.03 -6.34
N ASN A 123 -3.91 -9.51 -5.42
CA ASN A 123 -4.16 -8.82 -4.15
C ASN A 123 -2.90 -8.68 -3.29
N GLU A 124 -2.04 -9.69 -3.24
CA GLU A 124 -0.77 -9.64 -2.51
C GLU A 124 0.16 -8.57 -3.09
N ARG A 125 0.31 -8.49 -4.41
CA ARG A 125 1.16 -7.48 -5.06
C ARG A 125 0.63 -6.08 -4.86
N VAL A 126 -0.67 -5.88 -5.01
CA VAL A 126 -1.33 -4.59 -4.78
C VAL A 126 -1.18 -4.16 -3.31
N ALA A 127 -1.29 -5.11 -2.37
CA ALA A 127 -1.09 -4.83 -0.95
C ALA A 127 0.36 -4.49 -0.58
N ALA A 128 1.33 -5.03 -1.32
CA ALA A 128 2.76 -4.80 -1.13
C ALA A 128 3.27 -3.49 -1.76
N SER A 129 2.46 -2.81 -2.60
CA SER A 129 2.86 -1.56 -3.26
C SER A 129 3.14 -0.47 -2.23
N ALA A 130 4.34 0.12 -2.31
CA ALA A 130 4.81 1.12 -1.36
C ALA A 130 4.19 2.50 -1.62
N ASP A 131 3.94 2.84 -2.88
CA ASP A 131 3.37 4.12 -3.29
C ASP A 131 2.27 3.97 -4.34
N GLU A 132 1.64 5.10 -4.69
CA GLU A 132 0.54 5.15 -5.66
C GLU A 132 1.00 4.84 -7.10
N ARG A 133 2.22 5.20 -7.46
CA ARG A 133 2.76 4.93 -8.81
C ARG A 133 2.98 3.44 -8.99
N GLU A 134 3.55 2.79 -7.99
CA GLU A 134 3.76 1.34 -7.98
C GLU A 134 2.41 0.59 -7.99
N LEU A 135 1.44 1.05 -7.20
CA LEU A 135 0.07 0.52 -7.19
C LEU A 135 -0.56 0.58 -8.58
N ASN A 136 -0.55 1.75 -9.22
CA ASN A 136 -1.14 1.97 -10.53
C ASN A 136 -0.45 1.14 -11.61
N ALA A 137 0.87 1.05 -11.60
CA ALA A 137 1.64 0.21 -12.50
C ALA A 137 1.34 -1.29 -12.29
N SER A 138 1.27 -1.74 -11.05
CA SER A 138 0.92 -3.12 -10.69
C SER A 138 -0.49 -3.50 -11.17
N ILE A 139 -1.47 -2.60 -11.00
CA ILE A 139 -2.83 -2.81 -11.52
C ILE A 139 -2.81 -3.03 -13.04
N LEU A 140 -2.13 -2.16 -13.81
CA LEU A 140 -2.07 -2.30 -15.26
C LEU A 140 -1.34 -3.54 -15.72
N GLN A 141 -0.24 -3.93 -15.07
CA GLN A 141 0.50 -5.14 -15.39
C GLN A 141 -0.35 -6.41 -15.28
N HIS A 142 -1.30 -6.42 -14.34
CA HIS A 142 -2.20 -7.57 -14.17
C HIS A 142 -3.45 -7.49 -15.04
N LEU A 143 -3.94 -6.29 -15.35
CA LEU A 143 -5.09 -6.11 -16.23
C LEU A 143 -4.75 -6.30 -17.70
N ALA A 144 -3.55 -5.95 -18.15
CA ALA A 144 -3.15 -6.04 -19.55
C ALA A 144 -3.28 -7.45 -20.17
N PRO A 145 -2.86 -8.54 -19.51
CA PRO A 145 -3.03 -9.89 -20.06
C PRO A 145 -4.50 -10.32 -20.18
N ALA A 146 -5.38 -9.77 -19.35
CA ALA A 146 -6.80 -10.12 -19.33
C ALA A 146 -7.64 -9.26 -20.28
N LEU A 147 -7.29 -7.97 -20.40
CA LEU A 147 -8.09 -6.98 -21.13
C LEU A 147 -7.52 -6.61 -22.49
N GLY A 148 -6.21 -6.67 -22.67
CA GLY A 148 -5.50 -6.29 -23.89
C GLY A 148 -4.50 -5.15 -23.67
N ASN A 149 -3.75 -4.84 -24.73
CA ASN A 149 -2.66 -3.87 -24.74
C ASN A 149 -2.68 -3.08 -26.07
N PRO A 150 -2.49 -1.75 -26.13
CA PRO A 150 -2.19 -0.84 -25.01
C PRO A 150 -3.35 -0.61 -24.04
N ILE A 151 -3.01 -0.31 -22.78
CA ILE A 151 -3.96 -0.10 -21.70
C ILE A 151 -3.56 1.11 -20.86
N HIS A 152 -4.53 1.93 -20.48
CA HIS A 152 -4.32 3.14 -19.68
C HIS A 152 -5.25 3.15 -18.47
N LEU A 153 -4.71 3.57 -17.33
CA LEU A 153 -5.47 3.83 -16.10
C LEU A 153 -5.71 5.32 -15.96
N LEU A 154 -6.98 5.71 -15.92
CA LEU A 154 -7.44 7.08 -15.78
C LEU A 154 -8.08 7.24 -14.40
N LEU A 155 -7.54 8.12 -13.57
CA LEU A 155 -8.02 8.40 -12.22
C LEU A 155 -8.46 9.85 -12.06
N PRO A 156 -9.41 10.14 -11.14
CA PRO A 156 -9.81 11.51 -10.84
C PRO A 156 -8.64 12.33 -10.28
N ALA A 157 -8.33 13.46 -10.91
CA ALA A 157 -7.36 14.42 -10.46
C ALA A 157 -7.90 15.85 -10.72
N SER A 158 -8.00 16.68 -9.69
CA SER A 158 -8.45 18.08 -9.77
C SER A 158 -9.77 18.27 -10.53
N GLY A 159 -10.73 17.34 -10.38
CA GLY A 159 -12.06 17.42 -10.99
C GLY A 159 -12.16 16.88 -12.43
N ARG A 160 -11.08 16.38 -13.01
CA ARG A 160 -11.02 15.72 -14.32
C ARG A 160 -10.39 14.33 -14.20
N LEU A 161 -10.53 13.51 -15.26
CA LEU A 161 -9.78 12.27 -15.37
C LEU A 161 -8.40 12.53 -15.99
N ALA A 162 -7.37 12.09 -15.29
CA ALA A 162 -5.99 12.19 -15.76
C ALA A 162 -5.36 10.78 -15.87
N PRO A 163 -4.43 10.57 -16.83
CA PRO A 163 -3.70 9.32 -16.94
C PRO A 163 -2.78 9.15 -15.73
N ALA A 164 -3.06 8.11 -14.93
CA ALA A 164 -2.29 7.75 -13.75
C ALA A 164 -1.20 6.72 -14.06
N ALA A 165 -1.44 5.84 -15.04
CA ALA A 165 -0.46 4.89 -15.56
C ALA A 165 -0.83 4.46 -16.99
N SER A 166 0.17 4.04 -17.78
CA SER A 166 0.02 3.56 -19.15
C SER A 166 0.95 2.39 -19.41
N LEU A 167 0.50 1.42 -20.21
CA LEU A 167 1.28 0.24 -20.57
C LEU A 167 1.06 -0.09 -22.05
N GLY A 168 2.17 -0.32 -22.81
CA GLY A 168 2.12 -0.85 -24.17
C GLY A 168 1.98 0.19 -25.29
N ASP A 169 2.05 1.49 -24.99
CA ASP A 169 1.92 2.61 -25.94
C ASP A 169 3.23 3.34 -26.24
N GLY A 170 4.35 2.85 -25.73
CA GLY A 170 5.66 3.52 -25.85
C GLY A 170 5.74 4.85 -25.10
N GLY A 171 4.89 5.06 -24.08
CA GLY A 171 4.89 6.26 -23.22
C GLY A 171 4.11 7.45 -23.78
N ARG A 172 3.29 7.26 -24.83
CA ARG A 172 2.53 8.38 -25.44
C ARG A 172 1.30 8.81 -24.65
N GLY A 173 0.78 7.92 -23.80
CA GLY A 173 -0.45 8.16 -23.05
C GLY A 173 -1.73 8.19 -23.92
N PRO A 174 -2.91 8.24 -23.29
CA PRO A 174 -4.20 8.28 -23.99
C PRO A 174 -4.41 9.67 -24.65
N SER A 175 -5.06 9.68 -25.82
CA SER A 175 -5.45 10.93 -26.47
C SER A 175 -6.50 11.69 -25.65
N GLU A 176 -6.65 13.00 -25.91
CA GLU A 176 -7.65 13.82 -25.23
C GLU A 176 -9.08 13.31 -25.47
N GLN A 177 -9.35 12.76 -26.66
CA GLN A 177 -10.65 12.13 -26.98
C GLN A 177 -10.94 10.92 -26.08
N VAL A 178 -9.93 10.11 -25.74
CA VAL A 178 -10.06 9.00 -24.82
C VAL A 178 -10.38 9.48 -23.41
N CYS A 179 -9.71 10.54 -22.96
CA CYS A 179 -9.97 11.16 -21.65
C CYS A 179 -11.41 11.71 -21.56
N GLN A 180 -11.86 12.45 -22.57
CA GLN A 180 -13.23 12.99 -22.63
C GLN A 180 -14.29 11.88 -22.67
N ALA A 181 -14.07 10.81 -23.46
CA ALA A 181 -14.97 9.68 -23.48
C ALA A 181 -15.01 8.96 -22.13
N ALA A 182 -13.85 8.81 -21.47
CA ALA A 182 -13.74 8.22 -20.15
C ALA A 182 -14.46 9.04 -19.07
N GLU A 183 -14.41 10.39 -19.13
CA GLU A 183 -15.15 11.27 -18.23
C GLU A 183 -16.67 11.07 -18.33
N ARG A 184 -17.20 10.87 -19.54
CA ARG A 184 -18.61 10.56 -19.74
C ARG A 184 -18.99 9.20 -19.12
N VAL A 185 -18.16 8.17 -19.34
CA VAL A 185 -18.37 6.86 -18.72
C VAL A 185 -18.29 6.95 -17.18
N MET A 186 -17.38 7.78 -16.67
CA MET A 186 -17.26 8.04 -15.24
C MET A 186 -18.52 8.71 -14.66
N ALA A 187 -19.12 9.63 -15.41
CA ALA A 187 -20.40 10.27 -15.03
C ALA A 187 -21.60 9.34 -15.12
N GLY A 188 -21.49 8.20 -15.79
CA GLY A 188 -22.58 7.22 -15.92
C GLY A 188 -23.21 7.15 -17.28
N ASP A 189 -22.72 7.93 -18.25
CA ASP A 189 -23.18 7.94 -19.62
C ASP A 189 -22.58 6.79 -20.39
N GLU A 190 -23.29 6.26 -21.39
CA GLU A 190 -22.72 5.38 -22.38
C GLU A 190 -21.87 6.20 -23.36
N ALA A 191 -20.58 5.98 -23.38
CA ALA A 191 -19.68 6.55 -24.35
C ALA A 191 -18.96 5.44 -25.13
N GLN A 192 -19.14 5.45 -26.45
CA GLN A 192 -18.40 4.56 -27.34
C GLN A 192 -17.38 5.37 -28.13
N LEU A 193 -16.15 4.89 -28.14
CA LEU A 193 -15.07 5.47 -28.95
C LEU A 193 -14.52 4.37 -29.87
N ALA A 194 -14.50 4.62 -31.18
CA ALA A 194 -14.03 3.66 -32.15
C ALA A 194 -12.60 3.21 -31.83
N GLY A 195 -12.42 1.87 -31.77
CA GLY A 195 -11.12 1.28 -31.47
C GLY A 195 -10.71 1.30 -29.98
N TRP A 196 -11.56 1.78 -29.08
CA TRP A 196 -11.31 1.79 -27.63
C TRP A 196 -12.45 1.15 -26.84
N ARG A 197 -12.09 0.45 -25.79
CA ARG A 197 -13.01 -0.09 -24.78
C ARG A 197 -12.71 0.60 -23.45
N LEU A 198 -13.74 1.17 -22.85
CA LEU A 198 -13.68 1.89 -21.60
C LEU A 198 -14.36 1.08 -20.49
N GLU A 199 -13.58 0.55 -19.58
CA GLU A 199 -14.07 -0.30 -18.48
C GLU A 199 -14.02 0.48 -17.16
N PRO A 200 -15.17 0.68 -16.49
CA PRO A 200 -15.18 1.40 -15.22
C PRO A 200 -14.59 0.54 -14.10
N LEU A 201 -13.68 1.12 -13.35
CA LEU A 201 -13.23 0.60 -12.07
C LEU A 201 -14.23 1.03 -11.00
N ALA A 202 -15.22 0.19 -10.74
CA ALA A 202 -16.33 0.52 -9.85
C ALA A 202 -16.46 -0.50 -8.73
N THR A 203 -16.71 -0.01 -7.52
CA THR A 203 -17.22 -0.76 -6.37
C THR A 203 -18.74 -0.58 -6.29
N ALA A 204 -19.41 -1.24 -5.35
CA ALA A 204 -20.84 -1.04 -5.12
C ALA A 204 -21.19 0.41 -4.71
N ARG A 205 -20.21 1.21 -4.29
CA ARG A 205 -20.42 2.55 -3.72
C ARG A 205 -19.81 3.67 -4.56
N VAL A 206 -18.67 3.43 -5.19
CA VAL A 206 -17.86 4.47 -5.83
C VAL A 206 -17.28 3.95 -7.15
N ARG A 207 -17.21 4.83 -8.14
CA ARG A 207 -16.39 4.65 -9.34
C ARG A 207 -15.01 5.24 -9.05
N ALA A 208 -13.99 4.38 -8.95
CA ALA A 208 -12.63 4.78 -8.60
C ALA A 208 -11.85 5.34 -9.79
N GLY A 209 -12.20 4.94 -11.02
CA GLY A 209 -11.52 5.36 -12.23
C GLY A 209 -12.02 4.62 -13.46
N ILE A 210 -11.30 4.78 -14.56
CA ILE A 210 -11.58 4.13 -15.85
C ILE A 210 -10.32 3.45 -16.35
N VAL A 211 -10.48 2.25 -16.90
CA VAL A 211 -9.44 1.58 -17.68
C VAL A 211 -9.80 1.69 -19.16
N ALA A 212 -8.94 2.33 -19.94
CA ALA A 212 -9.07 2.46 -21.38
C ALA A 212 -8.16 1.44 -22.07
N VAL A 213 -8.73 0.57 -22.89
CA VAL A 213 -8.00 -0.47 -23.62
C VAL A 213 -8.18 -0.27 -25.11
N GLN A 214 -7.09 -0.23 -25.86
CA GLN A 214 -7.15 -0.14 -27.31
C GLN A 214 -7.44 -1.52 -27.92
N GLY A 215 -8.44 -1.58 -28.81
CA GLY A 215 -8.86 -2.79 -29.52
C GLY A 215 -10.30 -3.21 -29.22
N ALA A 216 -10.90 -3.90 -30.17
CA ALA A 216 -12.28 -4.39 -30.09
C ALA A 216 -12.39 -5.82 -29.55
N ALA A 217 -11.29 -6.50 -29.27
CA ALA A 217 -11.30 -7.88 -28.82
C ALA A 217 -11.88 -7.99 -27.39
N PHE A 218 -12.87 -8.87 -27.22
CA PHE A 218 -13.41 -9.20 -25.90
C PHE A 218 -12.40 -10.05 -25.11
N PRO A 219 -12.38 -9.94 -23.77
CA PRO A 219 -11.58 -10.79 -22.92
C PRO A 219 -11.87 -12.28 -23.19
N SER A 220 -10.82 -13.09 -23.20
CA SER A 220 -10.96 -14.56 -23.34
C SER A 220 -11.72 -15.18 -22.15
N ASP A 221 -11.66 -14.54 -20.99
CA ASP A 221 -12.40 -14.88 -19.78
C ASP A 221 -13.05 -13.61 -19.19
N PRO A 222 -14.32 -13.33 -19.55
CA PRO A 222 -15.02 -12.12 -19.09
C PRO A 222 -15.30 -12.12 -17.59
N GLU A 223 -15.44 -13.28 -16.95
CA GLU A 223 -15.68 -13.37 -15.51
C GLU A 223 -14.42 -12.99 -14.72
N TYR A 224 -13.28 -13.54 -15.15
CA TYR A 224 -11.98 -13.20 -14.56
C TYR A 224 -11.63 -11.72 -14.75
N ALA A 225 -11.85 -11.18 -15.94
CA ALA A 225 -11.62 -9.76 -16.24
C ALA A 225 -12.46 -8.84 -15.33
N ARG A 226 -13.75 -9.15 -15.15
CA ARG A 226 -14.64 -8.41 -14.24
C ARG A 226 -14.17 -8.50 -12.77
N ALA A 227 -13.75 -9.69 -12.34
CA ALA A 227 -13.23 -9.88 -11.00
C ALA A 227 -11.95 -9.06 -10.75
N LEU A 228 -11.04 -9.02 -11.73
CA LEU A 228 -9.83 -8.18 -11.65
C LEU A 228 -10.17 -6.69 -11.59
N LEU A 229 -11.09 -6.20 -12.43
CA LEU A 229 -11.53 -4.80 -12.41
C LEU A 229 -12.13 -4.42 -11.05
N ALA A 230 -12.97 -5.29 -10.48
CA ALA A 230 -13.55 -5.08 -9.16
C ALA A 230 -12.49 -5.03 -8.04
N GLN A 231 -11.50 -5.93 -8.09
CA GLN A 231 -10.39 -5.94 -7.14
C GLN A 231 -9.49 -4.70 -7.29
N ALA A 232 -9.21 -4.26 -8.52
CA ALA A 232 -8.46 -3.03 -8.79
C ALA A 232 -9.21 -1.80 -8.26
N ALA A 233 -10.52 -1.72 -8.48
CA ALA A 233 -11.36 -0.65 -7.93
C ALA A 233 -11.29 -0.59 -6.39
N LEU A 234 -11.41 -1.76 -5.74
CA LEU A 234 -11.31 -1.85 -4.28
C LEU A 234 -9.93 -1.45 -3.75
N ALA A 235 -8.87 -1.82 -4.47
CA ALA A 235 -7.51 -1.44 -4.11
C ALA A 235 -7.28 0.07 -4.17
N LEU A 236 -7.76 0.71 -5.24
CA LEU A 236 -7.70 2.16 -5.40
C LEU A 236 -8.53 2.90 -4.34
N GLU A 237 -9.73 2.42 -4.04
CA GLU A 237 -10.58 2.98 -2.97
C GLU A 237 -9.89 2.90 -1.61
N ARG A 238 -9.29 1.75 -1.28
CA ARG A 238 -8.51 1.57 -0.04
C ARG A 238 -7.30 2.50 0.04
N ALA A 239 -6.57 2.66 -1.06
CA ALA A 239 -5.42 3.57 -1.13
C ALA A 239 -5.85 5.02 -0.91
N ARG A 240 -6.95 5.45 -1.53
CA ARG A 240 -7.54 6.77 -1.34
C ARG A 240 -7.94 7.01 0.11
N LEU A 241 -8.70 6.08 0.71
CA LEU A 241 -9.14 6.20 2.10
C LEU A 241 -7.97 6.25 3.09
N ARG A 242 -6.92 5.46 2.86
CA ARG A 242 -5.69 5.52 3.68
C ARG A 242 -5.04 6.89 3.64
N ARG A 243 -4.99 7.53 2.46
CA ARG A 243 -4.45 8.88 2.29
C ARG A 243 -5.31 9.90 3.01
N GLU A 244 -6.63 9.87 2.83
CA GLU A 244 -7.57 10.78 3.52
C GLU A 244 -7.44 10.68 5.06
N ILE A 245 -7.29 9.45 5.59
CA ILE A 245 -7.06 9.23 7.03
C ILE A 245 -5.70 9.77 7.48
N ALA A 246 -4.64 9.57 6.68
CA ALA A 246 -3.31 10.09 7.01
C ALA A 246 -3.29 11.62 7.03
N ASP A 247 -3.89 12.28 6.04
CA ASP A 247 -4.00 13.74 5.95
C ASP A 247 -4.83 14.31 7.11
N ALA A 248 -5.95 13.66 7.44
CA ALA A 248 -6.78 14.05 8.59
C ALA A 248 -6.02 13.92 9.93
N ARG A 249 -5.20 12.87 10.09
CA ARG A 249 -4.37 12.70 11.29
C ARG A 249 -3.30 13.77 11.41
N ILE A 250 -2.60 14.09 10.32
CA ILE A 250 -1.58 15.16 10.31
C ILE A 250 -2.22 16.49 10.69
N LYS A 251 -3.40 16.81 10.15
CA LYS A 251 -4.14 18.04 10.49
C LYS A 251 -4.56 18.05 11.95
N ALA A 252 -5.15 16.97 12.46
CA ALA A 252 -5.57 16.87 13.86
C ALA A 252 -4.38 16.98 14.84
N GLN A 253 -3.24 16.37 14.52
CA GLN A 253 -2.01 16.50 15.32
C GLN A 253 -1.49 17.94 15.33
N GLY A 254 -1.54 18.63 14.18
CA GLY A 254 -1.18 20.06 14.10
C GLY A 254 -2.09 20.96 14.94
N GLU A 255 -3.40 20.72 14.92
CA GLU A 255 -4.37 21.44 15.75
C GLU A 255 -4.16 21.17 17.27
N ALA A 256 -3.98 19.91 17.66
CA ALA A 256 -3.71 19.53 19.04
C ALA A 256 -2.41 20.16 19.58
N LEU A 257 -1.35 20.16 18.77
CA LEU A 257 -0.09 20.82 19.13
C LEU A 257 -0.27 22.32 19.28
N ARG A 258 -1.03 22.96 18.39
CA ARG A 258 -1.34 24.40 18.50
C ARG A 258 -2.10 24.72 19.77
N GLU A 259 -3.09 23.94 20.12
CA GLU A 259 -3.88 24.11 21.35
C GLU A 259 -3.01 23.94 22.61
N ALA A 260 -2.19 22.88 22.64
CA ALA A 260 -1.25 22.65 23.75
C ALA A 260 -0.27 23.80 23.93
N LEU A 261 0.25 24.38 22.84
CA LEU A 261 1.13 25.53 22.87
C LEU A 261 0.40 26.79 23.42
N ILE A 262 -0.82 27.06 22.96
CA ILE A 262 -1.61 28.20 23.46
C ILE A 262 -1.86 28.07 24.97
N ASN A 263 -2.23 26.89 25.44
CA ASN A 263 -2.49 26.62 26.85
C ASN A 263 -1.22 26.78 27.71
N SER A 264 -0.07 26.24 27.22
CA SER A 264 1.22 26.40 27.90
C SER A 264 1.64 27.87 27.99
N VAL A 265 1.56 28.59 26.86
CA VAL A 265 1.89 30.04 26.83
C VAL A 265 0.99 30.83 27.77
N SER A 266 -0.32 30.53 27.78
CA SER A 266 -1.29 31.21 28.66
C SER A 266 -0.96 31.00 30.16
N HIS A 267 -0.64 29.77 30.55
CA HIS A 267 -0.24 29.43 31.91
C HIS A 267 1.05 30.16 32.33
N ASP A 268 2.05 30.16 31.43
CA ASP A 268 3.37 30.79 31.71
C ASP A 268 3.31 32.32 31.72
N LEU A 269 2.29 32.92 31.09
CA LEU A 269 2.01 34.35 31.20
C LEU A 269 1.21 34.70 32.46
N GLN A 270 0.29 33.83 32.89
CA GLN A 270 -0.57 34.10 34.06
C GLN A 270 0.24 34.14 35.39
N THR A 271 1.23 33.28 35.51
CA THR A 271 2.05 33.20 36.76
C THR A 271 2.78 34.49 37.07
N PRO A 272 3.62 35.08 36.19
CA PRO A 272 4.29 36.35 36.44
C PRO A 272 3.31 37.53 36.61
N LEU A 273 2.20 37.52 35.81
CA LEU A 273 1.18 38.55 35.92
C LEU A 273 0.50 38.55 37.32
N ALA A 274 0.19 37.35 37.86
CA ALA A 274 -0.36 37.21 39.19
C ALA A 274 0.61 37.70 40.28
N ALA A 275 1.91 37.46 40.13
CA ALA A 275 2.94 37.93 41.04
C ALA A 275 3.09 39.46 41.01
N ILE A 276 3.04 40.08 39.81
CA ILE A 276 3.05 41.53 39.65
C ILE A 276 1.83 42.14 40.32
N LEU A 277 0.63 41.59 40.05
CA LEU A 277 -0.62 42.10 40.60
C LEU A 277 -0.66 41.95 42.11
N GLY A 278 -0.24 40.80 42.65
CA GLY A 278 -0.16 40.59 44.10
C GLY A 278 0.79 41.54 44.81
N SER A 279 1.97 41.76 44.21
CA SER A 279 2.95 42.72 44.74
C SER A 279 2.48 44.18 44.67
N ALA A 280 1.78 44.55 43.60
CA ALA A 280 1.18 45.88 43.43
C ALA A 280 0.04 46.09 44.45
N THR A 281 -0.85 45.12 44.64
CA THR A 281 -1.93 45.17 45.63
C THR A 281 -1.38 45.29 47.06
N ALA A 282 -0.34 44.54 47.38
CA ALA A 282 0.36 44.65 48.67
C ALA A 282 0.99 46.06 48.87
N LEU A 283 1.54 46.65 47.79
CA LEU A 283 2.10 47.99 47.82
C LEU A 283 1.02 49.06 48.03
N GLU A 284 -0.17 48.91 47.42
CA GLU A 284 -1.33 49.80 47.65
C GLU A 284 -1.84 49.71 49.10
N THR A 285 -1.98 48.49 49.61
CA THR A 285 -2.59 48.26 50.92
C THR A 285 -1.68 48.64 52.06
N PHE A 286 -0.39 48.39 51.96
CA PHE A 286 0.56 48.54 53.07
C PHE A 286 1.68 49.57 52.77
N GLY A 287 1.73 50.21 51.60
CA GLY A 287 2.83 51.01 51.13
C GLY A 287 3.09 52.30 51.90
N GLU A 288 2.03 52.91 52.45
CA GLU A 288 2.13 54.14 53.25
C GLU A 288 2.58 53.90 54.70
N HIS A 289 2.28 52.71 55.22
CA HIS A 289 2.56 52.34 56.62
C HIS A 289 3.67 51.29 56.79
N GLY A 290 4.17 50.73 55.63
CA GLY A 290 5.20 49.72 55.64
C GLY A 290 6.63 50.24 55.82
N ALA A 291 7.55 49.35 56.29
CA ALA A 291 8.96 49.67 56.38
C ALA A 291 9.52 49.99 54.95
N PRO A 292 10.38 51.05 54.83
CA PRO A 292 10.94 51.44 53.53
C PRO A 292 11.70 50.35 52.81
N ARG A 293 12.14 49.32 53.52
CA ARG A 293 12.77 48.13 52.94
C ARG A 293 11.74 47.20 52.21
N ALA A 294 10.60 46.94 52.86
CA ALA A 294 9.56 46.13 52.30
C ALA A 294 8.95 46.71 50.99
N ARG A 295 8.79 48.06 50.98
CA ARG A 295 8.37 48.79 49.80
C ARG A 295 9.34 48.63 48.62
N ARG A 296 10.66 48.74 48.91
CA ARG A 296 11.69 48.50 47.83
C ARG A 296 11.73 47.10 47.36
N GLU A 297 11.52 46.10 48.20
CA GLU A 297 11.47 44.70 47.86
C GLU A 297 10.23 44.38 46.92
N LEU A 298 9.05 44.96 47.24
CA LEU A 298 7.86 44.81 46.37
C LEU A 298 8.03 45.47 45.00
N VAL A 299 8.61 46.69 44.94
CA VAL A 299 8.89 47.37 43.68
C VAL A 299 9.92 46.61 42.87
N ALA A 300 10.95 46.03 43.48
CA ALA A 300 11.93 45.20 42.83
C ALA A 300 11.28 43.92 42.26
N ALA A 301 10.42 43.23 43.02
CA ALA A 301 9.70 42.07 42.57
C ALA A 301 8.80 42.35 41.36
N ILE A 302 8.07 43.49 41.37
CA ILE A 302 7.24 43.91 40.20
C ILE A 302 8.11 44.11 38.96
N ARG A 303 9.23 44.83 39.11
CA ARG A 303 10.13 45.10 38.00
C ARG A 303 10.75 43.81 37.42
N ASP A 304 11.28 42.96 38.30
CA ASP A 304 11.95 41.72 37.90
C ASP A 304 10.98 40.75 37.16
N GLU A 305 9.71 40.67 37.63
CA GLU A 305 8.70 39.85 37.01
C GLU A 305 8.17 40.45 35.69
N ALA A 306 8.10 41.78 35.58
CA ALA A 306 7.77 42.47 34.34
C ALA A 306 8.87 42.30 33.27
N GLU A 307 10.16 42.39 33.66
CA GLU A 307 11.28 42.11 32.75
C GLU A 307 11.26 40.65 32.26
N ARG A 308 10.94 39.68 33.14
CA ARG A 308 10.78 38.26 32.80
C ARG A 308 9.65 38.04 31.81
N LEU A 309 8.50 38.67 32.03
CA LEU A 309 7.34 38.60 31.16
C LEU A 309 7.63 39.17 29.76
N ALA A 310 8.31 40.31 29.68
CA ALA A 310 8.73 40.93 28.43
C ALA A 310 9.66 40.00 27.63
N SER A 311 10.66 39.41 28.29
CA SER A 311 11.55 38.43 27.63
C SER A 311 10.82 37.18 27.13
N TYR A 312 9.81 36.72 27.88
CA TYR A 312 8.99 35.58 27.45
C TYR A 312 8.16 35.91 26.23
N ILE A 313 7.52 37.07 26.15
CA ILE A 313 6.76 37.56 25.00
C ILE A 313 7.66 37.66 23.77
N ASP A 314 8.86 38.24 23.90
CA ASP A 314 9.81 38.36 22.80
C ASP A 314 10.18 36.98 22.23
N ASN A 315 10.46 35.99 23.09
CA ASN A 315 10.77 34.63 22.66
C ASN A 315 9.61 33.98 21.92
N VAL A 316 8.35 34.19 22.36
CA VAL A 316 7.14 33.66 21.66
C VAL A 316 6.96 34.33 20.29
N LEU A 317 7.18 35.65 20.21
CA LEU A 317 7.09 36.37 18.95
C LEU A 317 8.16 35.95 17.96
N ASP A 318 9.39 35.74 18.41
CA ASP A 318 10.49 35.26 17.57
C ASP A 318 10.21 33.86 17.04
N LEU A 319 9.69 32.95 17.88
CA LEU A 319 9.25 31.61 17.45
C LEU A 319 8.18 31.67 16.38
N THR A 320 7.20 32.57 16.51
CA THR A 320 6.12 32.71 15.53
C THR A 320 6.63 33.27 14.20
N ARG A 321 7.57 34.24 14.21
CA ARG A 321 8.21 34.80 13.00
C ARG A 321 9.05 33.77 12.27
N ILE A 322 9.83 32.95 13.01
CA ILE A 322 10.63 31.86 12.43
C ILE A 322 9.73 30.83 11.75
N ARG A 323 8.64 30.41 12.43
CA ARG A 323 7.68 29.42 11.86
C ARG A 323 6.93 29.95 10.64
N ALA A 324 6.65 31.24 10.59
CA ALA A 324 6.01 31.88 9.44
C ALA A 324 6.95 32.06 8.24
N GLY A 325 8.24 31.67 8.35
CA GLY A 325 9.24 31.90 7.31
C GLY A 325 9.53 33.38 7.04
N GLN A 326 9.14 34.26 7.99
CA GLN A 326 9.30 35.71 7.84
C GLN A 326 10.68 36.22 8.24
N VAL A 327 11.52 35.35 8.81
CA VAL A 327 12.91 35.68 9.16
C VAL A 327 13.79 35.38 7.96
N ALA A 328 14.11 36.39 7.16
CA ALA A 328 15.16 36.29 6.14
C ALA A 328 16.50 36.70 6.80
N PRO A 329 17.43 35.76 7.08
CA PRO A 329 18.69 36.08 7.76
C PRO A 329 19.54 36.98 6.84
N ARG A 330 20.10 38.03 7.46
CA ARG A 330 21.07 38.92 6.80
C ARG A 330 22.46 38.36 7.00
N LEU A 331 22.89 37.54 6.03
CA LEU A 331 24.18 36.89 6.11
C LEU A 331 25.31 37.83 5.78
N GLU A 332 26.19 38.09 6.75
CA GLU A 332 27.41 38.86 6.63
C GLU A 332 28.62 38.07 7.19
N LEU A 333 29.83 38.52 6.85
CA LEU A 333 31.04 37.90 7.37
C LEU A 333 31.30 38.47 8.77
N VAL A 334 31.26 37.60 9.77
CA VAL A 334 31.36 37.93 11.20
C VAL A 334 32.42 37.09 11.85
N GLU A 335 33.16 37.64 12.79
CA GLU A 335 34.05 36.91 13.66
C GLU A 335 33.30 36.32 14.85
N LEU A 336 33.53 35.05 15.18
CA LEU A 336 32.86 34.38 16.29
C LEU A 336 33.08 35.10 17.65
N PRO A 337 34.30 35.65 17.96
CA PRO A 337 34.52 36.42 19.14
C PRO A 337 33.61 37.63 19.31
N ASP A 338 33.19 38.29 18.23
CA ASP A 338 32.31 39.45 18.30
C ASP A 338 30.90 39.04 18.77
N ILE A 339 30.40 37.92 18.26
CA ILE A 339 29.11 37.34 18.68
C ILE A 339 29.15 36.99 20.18
N VAL A 340 30.20 36.27 20.59
CA VAL A 340 30.35 35.83 21.98
C VAL A 340 30.43 37.03 22.91
N ASN A 341 31.24 38.05 22.56
CA ASN A 341 31.37 39.26 23.36
C ASN A 341 30.08 40.08 23.44
N ALA A 342 29.31 40.16 22.33
CA ALA A 342 28.01 40.84 22.28
C ALA A 342 26.99 40.13 23.22
N ALA A 343 26.91 38.81 23.12
CA ALA A 343 26.01 37.99 23.95
C ALA A 343 26.37 38.09 25.45
N LEU A 344 27.67 38.07 25.81
CA LEU A 344 28.14 38.23 27.17
C LEU A 344 27.81 39.61 27.73
N ARG A 345 28.04 40.68 26.98
CA ARG A 345 27.64 42.07 27.40
C ARG A 345 26.14 42.15 27.64
N ARG A 346 25.32 41.58 26.74
CA ARG A 346 23.86 41.59 26.86
C ARG A 346 23.35 40.87 28.09
N LYS A 347 24.02 39.79 28.53
CA LYS A 347 23.65 38.97 29.70
C LYS A 347 24.52 39.18 30.93
N GLN A 348 25.32 40.24 30.99
CA GLN A 348 26.26 40.51 32.05
C GLN A 348 25.62 40.39 33.45
N LYS A 349 24.47 41.02 33.70
CA LYS A 349 23.76 40.96 34.96
C LYS A 349 23.35 39.54 35.39
N ALA A 350 22.95 38.71 34.45
CA ALA A 350 22.55 37.32 34.71
C ALA A 350 23.76 36.46 35.06
N LEU A 351 24.91 36.77 34.48
CA LEU A 351 26.16 36.03 34.61
C LEU A 351 27.04 36.50 35.80
N ASP A 352 26.67 37.59 36.50
CA ASP A 352 27.45 38.16 37.62
C ASP A 352 27.75 37.13 38.74
N LYS A 353 26.92 36.09 38.88
CA LYS A 353 27.09 35.05 39.91
C LYS A 353 27.85 33.83 39.41
N CYS A 354 28.23 33.79 38.12
CA CYS A 354 28.87 32.68 37.44
C CYS A 354 30.33 33.05 37.09
N MET A 355 31.18 32.02 37.02
CA MET A 355 32.53 32.17 36.47
C MET A 355 32.48 31.82 34.97
N VAL A 356 32.60 32.80 34.08
CA VAL A 356 32.58 32.60 32.67
C VAL A 356 34.00 32.43 32.15
N GLU A 357 34.29 31.30 31.52
CA GLU A 357 35.53 30.99 30.82
C GLU A 357 35.29 30.95 29.29
N VAL A 358 36.03 31.75 28.54
CA VAL A 358 35.96 31.80 27.08
C VAL A 358 37.23 31.22 26.49
N ALA A 359 37.12 30.14 25.72
CA ALA A 359 38.23 29.43 25.09
C ALA A 359 37.99 29.36 23.58
N LEU A 360 38.31 30.43 22.85
CA LEU A 360 38.19 30.51 21.41
C LEU A 360 39.59 30.42 20.77
N PRO A 361 39.83 29.50 19.80
CA PRO A 361 41.05 29.47 19.03
C PRO A 361 41.24 30.79 18.25
N PRO A 362 42.50 31.32 18.17
CA PRO A 362 42.76 32.57 17.45
C PRO A 362 42.60 32.43 15.92
N ASP A 363 42.69 31.22 15.38
CA ASP A 363 42.69 30.94 13.92
C ASP A 363 41.30 30.56 13.38
N LEU A 364 40.21 30.99 14.04
CA LEU A 364 38.87 30.73 13.54
C LEU A 364 38.59 31.55 12.27
N PRO A 365 37.99 30.97 11.24
CA PRO A 365 37.63 31.70 10.03
C PRO A 365 36.47 32.65 10.29
N MET A 366 36.34 33.68 9.46
CA MET A 366 35.11 34.46 9.39
C MET A 366 33.94 33.60 8.96
N LEU A 367 32.82 33.73 9.66
CA LEU A 367 31.63 32.95 9.44
C LEU A 367 30.58 33.79 8.73
N ARG A 368 29.90 33.20 7.73
CA ARG A 368 28.82 33.85 7.02
C ARG A 368 27.49 33.59 7.73
N LEU A 369 27.07 34.49 8.59
CA LEU A 369 25.85 34.34 9.41
C LEU A 369 25.24 35.71 9.72
N ASP A 370 24.05 35.68 10.32
CA ASP A 370 23.36 36.86 10.81
C ASP A 370 23.81 37.13 12.24
N LEU A 371 24.54 38.24 12.45
CA LEU A 371 25.08 38.63 13.74
C LEU A 371 24.01 38.75 14.83
N PHE A 372 22.87 39.38 14.48
CA PHE A 372 21.80 39.65 15.45
C PHE A 372 21.12 38.33 15.90
N LEU A 373 20.81 37.45 14.94
CA LEU A 373 20.19 36.16 15.25
C LEU A 373 21.11 35.25 16.06
N MET A 374 22.41 35.24 15.74
CA MET A 374 23.39 34.41 16.47
C MET A 374 23.67 34.97 17.88
N GLU A 375 23.80 36.32 18.03
CA GLU A 375 23.88 36.96 19.31
C GLU A 375 22.67 36.61 20.19
N HIS A 376 21.46 36.70 19.63
CA HIS A 376 20.21 36.38 20.32
C HIS A 376 20.15 34.92 20.74
N ALA A 377 20.50 33.99 19.84
CA ALA A 377 20.56 32.56 20.13
C ALA A 377 21.55 32.25 21.27
N LEU A 378 22.76 32.79 21.20
CA LEU A 378 23.78 32.59 22.24
C LEU A 378 23.37 33.23 23.59
N ALA A 379 22.77 34.42 23.53
CA ALA A 379 22.26 35.09 24.74
C ALA A 379 21.17 34.25 25.43
N ASN A 380 20.29 33.57 24.68
CA ASN A 380 19.28 32.67 25.24
C ASN A 380 19.90 31.42 25.88
N VAL A 381 20.95 30.85 25.27
CA VAL A 381 21.68 29.71 25.85
C VAL A 381 22.37 30.11 27.14
N LEU A 382 23.03 31.28 27.16
CA LEU A 382 23.69 31.81 28.37
C LEU A 382 22.69 32.14 29.49
N ASP A 383 21.52 32.65 29.16
CA ASP A 383 20.43 32.90 30.12
C ASP A 383 19.96 31.61 30.78
N ASN A 384 19.79 30.55 29.98
CA ASN A 384 19.44 29.24 30.49
C ASN A 384 20.55 28.68 31.42
N ALA A 385 21.80 28.76 31.02
CA ALA A 385 22.92 28.32 31.81
C ALA A 385 22.98 29.10 33.16
N ALA A 386 22.80 30.43 33.12
CA ALA A 386 22.78 31.26 34.32
C ALA A 386 21.59 30.99 35.25
N LYS A 387 20.41 30.66 34.69
CA LYS A 387 19.19 30.38 35.44
C LYS A 387 19.28 29.10 36.28
N TYR A 388 19.93 28.06 35.72
CA TYR A 388 20.11 26.79 36.42
C TYR A 388 21.44 26.69 37.19
N ALA A 389 22.30 27.72 37.09
CA ALA A 389 23.55 27.82 37.80
C ALA A 389 23.37 28.06 39.30
N ARG A 390 24.19 27.39 40.11
CA ARG A 390 24.40 27.76 41.54
C ARG A 390 25.43 28.86 41.64
N ALA A 391 25.49 29.54 42.77
CA ALA A 391 26.54 30.54 43.02
C ALA A 391 27.94 29.92 42.87
N GLY A 392 28.76 30.45 41.98
CA GLY A 392 30.09 29.92 41.65
C GLY A 392 30.13 28.88 40.52
N THR A 393 29.00 28.58 39.84
CA THR A 393 28.96 27.70 38.68
C THR A 393 29.88 28.24 37.59
N LYS A 394 30.67 27.34 36.99
CA LYS A 394 31.53 27.65 35.86
C LYS A 394 30.77 27.43 34.54
N ILE A 395 30.67 28.48 33.73
CA ILE A 395 30.13 28.43 32.39
C ILE A 395 31.31 28.53 31.42
N ARG A 396 31.53 27.52 30.61
CA ARG A 396 32.60 27.48 29.61
C ARG A 396 32.02 27.62 28.20
N ILE A 397 32.54 28.58 27.45
CA ILE A 397 32.25 28.81 26.04
C ILE A 397 33.51 28.42 25.27
N ALA A 398 33.45 27.40 24.47
CA ALA A 398 34.58 26.90 23.67
C ALA A 398 34.21 26.75 22.22
N ALA A 399 35.13 27.02 21.32
CA ALA A 399 34.94 26.74 19.90
C ALA A 399 35.99 25.80 19.35
N ARG A 400 35.64 25.00 18.35
CA ARG A 400 36.58 24.13 17.64
C ARG A 400 36.25 24.06 16.17
N MET A 401 37.25 23.84 15.31
CA MET A 401 37.09 23.55 13.90
C MET A 401 36.65 22.11 13.72
N GLY A 402 35.56 21.90 12.97
CA GLY A 402 35.18 20.61 12.37
C GLY A 402 35.70 20.52 10.93
N ASN A 403 35.25 19.48 10.19
CA ASN A 403 35.69 19.24 8.82
C ASN A 403 35.28 20.35 7.84
N ASP A 404 34.12 20.99 8.04
CA ASP A 404 33.60 22.07 7.19
C ASP A 404 32.67 23.02 8.00
N GLU A 405 32.82 23.00 9.32
CA GLU A 405 31.99 23.76 10.26
C GLU A 405 32.79 24.22 11.46
N VAL A 406 32.33 25.30 12.13
CA VAL A 406 32.78 25.72 13.43
C VAL A 406 31.76 25.32 14.47
N VAL A 407 32.19 24.51 15.41
CA VAL A 407 31.34 24.06 16.52
C VAL A 407 31.57 24.98 17.73
N LEU A 408 30.50 25.61 18.24
CA LEU A 408 30.49 26.40 19.45
C LEU A 408 29.81 25.62 20.57
N ASP A 409 30.57 25.26 21.60
CA ASP A 409 30.10 24.51 22.75
C ASP A 409 29.91 25.46 23.94
N VAL A 410 28.77 25.42 24.60
CA VAL A 410 28.49 26.09 25.86
C VAL A 410 28.21 25.03 26.91
N THR A 411 29.03 24.94 27.92
CA THR A 411 28.92 23.93 28.98
C THR A 411 28.80 24.65 30.34
N ASP A 412 27.92 24.18 31.19
CA ASP A 412 27.80 24.63 32.59
C ASP A 412 27.93 23.43 33.54
N ASP A 413 28.36 23.72 34.79
CA ASP A 413 28.46 22.73 35.85
C ASP A 413 27.16 22.72 36.70
N GLY A 414 26.03 23.10 36.11
CA GLY A 414 24.71 23.16 36.75
C GLY A 414 24.28 21.81 37.31
N ALA A 415 23.33 21.80 38.22
CA ALA A 415 22.91 20.62 38.97
C ALA A 415 22.18 19.58 38.12
#